data_7b59a7716d6e208acfbe0be2740a1844
#
_entry.id   7b59a7716d6e208acfbe0be2740a1844
#
_cell.length_a   1.000
_cell.length_b   1.000
_cell.length_c   1.000
_cell.angle_alpha   90.00
_cell.angle_beta   90.00
_cell.angle_gamma   90.00
#
_symmetry.space_group_name_H-M   'P 1'
#
loop_
_entity.id
_entity.type
_entity.pdbx_description
1 polymer ?
#
loop_
_entity_poly.entity_id
_entity_poly.type
_entity_poly.pdbx_seq_one_letter_code
_entity_poly.pdbx_strand_id
1 'polypeptide(L)'
;MVPKALTISVKERVSAQPPFCKECIKDKLSYHEFGKLQRKGCLHTKVAILFSGGLDSTVLVYLAALSVQPGDQLDLLNVAFQQADGTYAVPDRLTAFQAFEELQELVLPLEITLNLILVNVTKAELKDWRESQIKDLLWPLDTVLDDR
;
A
#
# COMPACT_ATOMS: atom_id res chain seq x y z
N MET A 1 14.49 3.50 19.28
CA MET A 1 13.30 2.82 19.87
C MET A 1 12.05 3.39 19.20
N VAL A 2 11.29 2.55 18.49
CA VAL A 2 10.04 3.00 17.85
C VAL A 2 8.99 3.32 18.94
N PRO A 3 8.27 4.45 18.84
CA PRO A 3 7.26 4.79 19.84
C PRO A 3 6.18 3.70 19.97
N LYS A 4 5.88 3.29 21.21
CA LYS A 4 4.88 2.26 21.50
C LYS A 4 3.50 2.58 20.89
N ALA A 5 3.14 3.87 20.84
CA ALA A 5 1.89 4.34 20.22
C ALA A 5 1.82 4.02 18.73
N LEU A 6 2.93 4.18 17.98
CA LEU A 6 2.98 3.87 16.55
C LEU A 6 2.81 2.36 16.31
N THR A 7 3.50 1.54 17.09
CA THR A 7 3.37 0.07 17.03
C THR A 7 1.92 -0.38 17.26
N ILE A 8 1.24 0.16 18.28
CA ILE A 8 -0.16 -0.15 18.56
C ILE A 8 -1.06 0.30 17.41
N SER A 9 -0.88 1.53 16.94
CA SER A 9 -1.67 2.10 15.84
C SER A 9 -1.58 1.30 14.54
N VAL A 10 -0.38 0.86 14.17
CA VAL A 10 -0.17 0.00 12.99
C VAL A 10 -0.83 -1.36 13.21
N LYS A 11 -0.59 -1.99 14.34
CA LYS A 11 -1.16 -3.30 14.67
C LYS A 11 -2.69 -3.30 14.56
N GLU A 12 -3.36 -2.34 15.14
CA GLU A 12 -4.83 -2.25 15.08
C GLU A 12 -5.34 -2.13 13.65
N ARG A 13 -4.65 -1.38 12.78
CA ARG A 13 -5.04 -1.19 11.37
C ARG A 13 -4.84 -2.44 10.51
N VAL A 14 -3.73 -3.15 10.71
CA VAL A 14 -3.41 -4.30 9.85
C VAL A 14 -4.03 -5.61 10.35
N SER A 15 -4.30 -5.74 11.68
CA SER A 15 -4.90 -6.95 12.26
C SER A 15 -6.41 -7.03 12.08
N ALA A 16 -7.09 -5.92 11.83
CA ALA A 16 -8.55 -5.86 11.67
C ALA A 16 -9.05 -6.19 10.25
N GLN A 17 -8.19 -6.81 9.42
CA GLN A 17 -8.56 -7.12 8.04
C GLN A 17 -9.52 -8.32 7.96
N PRO A 18 -10.52 -8.29 7.06
CA PRO A 18 -11.41 -9.42 6.86
C PRO A 18 -10.63 -10.63 6.32
N PRO A 19 -11.06 -11.88 6.64
CA PRO A 19 -10.36 -13.08 6.21
C PRO A 19 -10.37 -13.27 4.68
N PHE A 20 -11.29 -12.60 3.97
CA PHE A 20 -11.41 -12.68 2.51
C PHE A 20 -11.45 -11.28 1.88
N CYS A 21 -10.81 -11.13 0.73
CA CYS A 21 -10.90 -9.93 -0.08
C CYS A 21 -12.29 -9.79 -0.74
N LYS A 22 -12.59 -8.59 -1.25
CA LYS A 22 -13.91 -8.30 -1.87
C LYS A 22 -14.29 -9.28 -3.00
N GLU A 23 -13.33 -9.65 -3.84
CA GLU A 23 -13.58 -10.55 -4.97
C GLU A 23 -13.86 -11.96 -4.48
N CYS A 24 -13.06 -12.48 -3.56
CA CYS A 24 -13.32 -13.80 -2.96
C CYS A 24 -14.65 -13.85 -2.18
N ILE A 25 -15.12 -12.74 -1.63
CA ILE A 25 -16.45 -12.68 -1.00
C ILE A 25 -17.54 -12.75 -2.06
N LYS A 26 -17.42 -12.01 -3.18
CA LYS A 26 -18.41 -12.05 -4.28
C LYS A 26 -18.53 -13.45 -4.86
N ASP A 27 -17.41 -14.11 -5.15
CA ASP A 27 -17.41 -15.48 -5.68
C ASP A 27 -18.08 -16.47 -4.72
N LYS A 28 -17.92 -16.28 -3.40
CA LYS A 28 -18.53 -17.14 -2.38
C LYS A 28 -20.02 -16.88 -2.18
N LEU A 29 -20.46 -15.65 -2.31
CA LEU A 29 -21.89 -15.30 -2.22
C LEU A 29 -22.70 -15.87 -3.39
N SER A 30 -22.06 -16.10 -4.54
CA SER A 30 -22.68 -16.74 -5.71
C SER A 30 -22.83 -18.27 -5.58
N TYR A 31 -22.09 -18.92 -4.69
CA TYR A 31 -22.20 -20.36 -4.41
C TYR A 31 -22.93 -20.58 -3.07
N HIS A 32 -24.10 -21.23 -3.11
CA HIS A 32 -24.95 -21.58 -1.95
C HIS A 32 -24.30 -22.53 -0.91
N GLU A 33 -22.97 -22.55 -0.79
CA GLU A 33 -22.24 -23.42 0.14
C GLU A 33 -21.65 -22.69 1.35
N PHE A 34 -22.44 -21.90 2.06
CA PHE A 34 -22.01 -21.26 3.32
C PHE A 34 -21.61 -22.24 4.43
N GLY A 35 -21.93 -23.52 4.29
CA GLY A 35 -21.73 -24.55 5.33
C GLY A 35 -20.38 -25.30 5.32
N LYS A 36 -19.53 -25.13 4.30
CA LYS A 36 -18.28 -25.92 4.15
C LYS A 36 -16.98 -25.11 4.12
N LEU A 37 -16.98 -23.87 4.59
CA LEU A 37 -15.84 -22.99 4.54
C LEU A 37 -14.88 -23.21 5.72
N GLN A 38 -14.11 -24.30 5.68
CA GLN A 38 -12.98 -24.54 6.60
C GLN A 38 -11.69 -23.80 6.20
N ARG A 39 -11.71 -22.84 5.28
CA ARG A 39 -10.51 -22.07 4.91
C ARG A 39 -10.34 -20.86 5.81
N LYS A 40 -9.15 -20.74 6.40
CA LYS A 40 -8.74 -19.63 7.28
C LYS A 40 -8.75 -18.23 6.60
N GLY A 41 -9.09 -18.12 5.33
CA GLY A 41 -9.09 -16.88 4.54
C GLY A 41 -8.64 -17.10 3.09
N CYS A 42 -8.58 -16.03 2.29
CA CYS A 42 -7.92 -16.05 0.97
C CYS A 42 -6.44 -15.70 1.11
N LEU A 43 -5.64 -16.16 0.13
CA LEU A 43 -4.20 -15.86 0.07
C LEU A 43 -3.88 -14.51 -0.58
N HIS A 44 -4.89 -13.74 -1.01
CA HIS A 44 -4.68 -12.43 -1.59
C HIS A 44 -4.21 -11.43 -0.54
N THR A 45 -3.33 -10.54 -0.94
CA THR A 45 -2.87 -9.43 -0.11
C THR A 45 -4.05 -8.59 0.38
N LYS A 46 -4.06 -8.27 1.66
CA LYS A 46 -5.12 -7.50 2.31
C LYS A 46 -4.64 -6.14 2.80
N VAL A 47 -3.34 -5.95 2.86
CA VAL A 47 -2.69 -4.74 3.35
C VAL A 47 -1.76 -4.19 2.28
N ALA A 48 -2.00 -2.94 1.89
CA ALA A 48 -1.11 -2.20 1.00
C ALA A 48 -0.56 -0.96 1.73
N ILE A 49 0.70 -0.65 1.50
CA ILE A 49 1.42 0.46 2.14
C ILE A 49 2.02 1.34 1.06
N LEU A 50 1.79 2.66 1.12
CA LEU A 50 2.51 3.61 0.27
C LEU A 50 3.98 3.62 0.69
N PHE A 51 4.87 3.35 -0.26
CA PHE A 51 6.27 3.06 0.00
C PHE A 51 7.20 3.91 -0.87
N SER A 52 7.81 4.94 -0.26
CA SER A 52 8.85 5.77 -0.90
C SER A 52 10.27 5.23 -0.70
N GLY A 53 10.45 4.26 0.21
CA GLY A 53 11.77 3.80 0.65
C GLY A 53 12.42 4.70 1.70
N GLY A 54 11.80 5.83 2.06
CA GLY A 54 12.25 6.67 3.17
C GLY A 54 12.02 6.00 4.54
N LEU A 55 12.70 6.51 5.58
CA LEU A 55 12.69 5.93 6.92
C LEU A 55 11.28 5.65 7.45
N ASP A 56 10.35 6.60 7.30
CA ASP A 56 9.01 6.49 7.86
C ASP A 56 8.23 5.34 7.21
N SER A 57 8.23 5.26 5.87
CA SER A 57 7.55 4.19 5.15
C SER A 57 8.18 2.82 5.42
N THR A 58 9.51 2.75 5.56
CA THR A 58 10.25 1.53 5.88
C THR A 58 9.90 1.02 7.28
N VAL A 59 9.84 1.91 8.28
CA VAL A 59 9.41 1.58 9.64
C VAL A 59 7.96 1.08 9.65
N LEU A 60 7.06 1.72 8.89
CA LEU A 60 5.66 1.28 8.80
C LEU A 60 5.53 -0.12 8.22
N VAL A 61 6.29 -0.44 7.16
CA VAL A 61 6.32 -1.79 6.57
C VAL A 61 6.78 -2.83 7.58
N TYR A 62 7.89 -2.56 8.29
CA TYR A 62 8.40 -3.49 9.29
C TYR A 62 7.42 -3.72 10.44
N LEU A 63 6.77 -2.67 10.96
CA LEU A 63 5.75 -2.79 11.98
C LEU A 63 4.51 -3.54 11.50
N ALA A 64 4.12 -3.35 10.24
CA ALA A 64 3.03 -4.11 9.62
C ALA A 64 3.39 -5.60 9.52
N ALA A 65 4.60 -5.92 9.06
CA ALA A 65 5.09 -7.30 8.99
C ALA A 65 5.09 -8.01 10.35
N LEU A 66 5.44 -7.30 11.43
CA LEU A 66 5.35 -7.82 12.81
C LEU A 66 3.91 -8.03 13.30
N SER A 67 2.92 -7.52 12.59
CA SER A 67 1.51 -7.47 13.03
C SER A 67 0.56 -8.34 12.22
N VAL A 68 1.02 -8.90 11.10
CA VAL A 68 0.29 -9.87 10.28
C VAL A 68 0.72 -11.29 10.60
N GLN A 69 0.05 -12.31 10.03
CA GLN A 69 0.35 -13.70 10.33
C GLN A 69 1.44 -14.26 9.40
N PRO A 70 2.26 -15.23 9.86
CA PRO A 70 3.15 -15.97 8.97
C PRO A 70 2.40 -16.52 7.75
N GLY A 71 2.98 -16.36 6.56
CA GLY A 71 2.36 -16.68 5.27
C GLY A 71 1.50 -15.58 4.66
N ASP A 72 1.26 -14.47 5.37
CA ASP A 72 0.59 -13.29 4.78
C ASP A 72 1.52 -12.55 3.82
N GLN A 73 0.91 -11.68 3.00
CA GLN A 73 1.60 -10.85 2.04
C GLN A 73 1.29 -9.37 2.28
N LEU A 74 2.27 -8.50 2.04
CA LEU A 74 2.13 -7.04 2.06
C LEU A 74 2.49 -6.46 0.70
N ASP A 75 1.62 -5.62 0.15
CA ASP A 75 1.87 -4.89 -1.08
C ASP A 75 2.47 -3.51 -0.77
N LEU A 76 3.64 -3.23 -1.33
CA LEU A 76 4.33 -1.95 -1.18
C LEU A 76 4.16 -1.14 -2.46
N LEU A 77 3.33 -0.10 -2.40
CA LEU A 77 2.98 0.73 -3.55
C LEU A 77 3.97 1.89 -3.67
N ASN A 78 4.85 1.83 -4.66
CA ASN A 78 5.74 2.94 -5.00
C ASN A 78 5.22 3.70 -6.21
N VAL A 79 4.79 4.94 -6.02
CA VAL A 79 4.25 5.80 -7.07
C VAL A 79 5.34 6.72 -7.61
N ALA A 80 5.50 6.79 -8.93
CA ALA A 80 6.37 7.74 -9.59
C ALA A 80 5.63 8.51 -10.68
N PHE A 81 5.84 9.81 -10.72
CA PHE A 81 5.29 10.70 -11.75
C PHE A 81 6.28 10.86 -12.89
N GLN A 82 5.75 10.85 -14.13
CA GLN A 82 6.54 11.01 -15.34
C GLN A 82 7.37 12.30 -15.31
N GLN A 83 8.68 12.16 -15.54
CA GLN A 83 9.62 13.28 -15.62
C GLN A 83 9.56 13.97 -16.98
N ALA A 84 10.29 15.07 -17.14
CA ALA A 84 10.33 15.85 -18.40
C ALA A 84 10.92 15.04 -19.57
N ASP A 85 11.83 14.12 -19.28
CA ASP A 85 12.46 13.20 -20.23
C ASP A 85 11.63 11.95 -20.54
N GLY A 86 10.42 11.85 -19.98
CA GLY A 86 9.53 10.71 -20.14
C GLY A 86 9.81 9.54 -19.20
N THR A 87 10.84 9.60 -18.38
CA THR A 87 11.21 8.53 -17.44
C THR A 87 10.44 8.58 -16.13
N TYR A 88 10.56 7.52 -15.32
CA TYR A 88 10.05 7.41 -13.96
C TYR A 88 11.18 7.16 -12.94
N ALA A 89 12.42 7.48 -13.33
CA ALA A 89 13.60 7.32 -12.50
C ALA A 89 13.73 8.50 -11.51
N VAL A 90 12.83 8.54 -10.54
CA VAL A 90 12.82 9.55 -9.48
C VAL A 90 13.59 9.06 -8.24
N PRO A 91 14.13 9.96 -7.40
CA PRO A 91 14.87 9.59 -6.19
C PRO A 91 14.14 8.58 -5.30
N ASP A 92 12.84 8.80 -5.04
CA ASP A 92 12.01 7.91 -4.23
C ASP A 92 11.92 6.48 -4.80
N ARG A 93 11.97 6.34 -6.13
CA ARG A 93 11.99 5.01 -6.78
C ARG A 93 13.29 4.28 -6.52
N LEU A 94 14.42 4.98 -6.59
CA LEU A 94 15.74 4.40 -6.32
C LEU A 94 15.89 4.02 -4.85
N THR A 95 15.46 4.92 -3.95
CA THR A 95 15.46 4.65 -2.51
C THR A 95 14.55 3.47 -2.16
N ALA A 96 13.39 3.36 -2.83
CA ALA A 96 12.47 2.25 -2.61
C ALA A 96 13.08 0.90 -2.98
N PHE A 97 13.85 0.79 -4.06
CA PHE A 97 14.53 -0.45 -4.41
C PHE A 97 15.53 -0.88 -3.34
N GLN A 98 16.38 0.05 -2.87
CA GLN A 98 17.37 -0.24 -1.84
C GLN A 98 16.72 -0.67 -0.52
N ALA A 99 15.76 0.12 -0.05
CA ALA A 99 15.05 -0.19 1.19
C ALA A 99 14.20 -1.48 1.09
N PHE A 100 13.73 -1.83 -0.10
CA PHE A 100 12.99 -3.09 -0.33
C PHE A 100 13.91 -4.31 -0.15
N GLU A 101 15.12 -4.29 -0.70
CA GLU A 101 16.10 -5.36 -0.52
C GLU A 101 16.42 -5.58 0.96
N GLU A 102 16.70 -4.50 1.71
CA GLU A 102 16.96 -4.56 3.16
C GLU A 102 15.74 -5.11 3.93
N LEU A 103 14.52 -4.68 3.57
CA LEU A 103 13.30 -5.15 4.22
C LEU A 103 13.03 -6.63 3.95
N GLN A 104 13.30 -7.14 2.75
CA GLN A 104 13.14 -8.56 2.44
C GLN A 104 13.98 -9.43 3.38
N GLU A 105 15.23 -9.04 3.64
CA GLU A 105 16.10 -9.75 4.58
C GLU A 105 15.56 -9.68 6.01
N LEU A 106 15.07 -8.51 6.44
CA LEU A 106 14.54 -8.30 7.79
C LEU A 106 13.25 -9.07 8.08
N VAL A 107 12.39 -9.25 7.07
CA VAL A 107 11.10 -9.94 7.26
C VAL A 107 11.15 -11.43 6.94
N LEU A 108 12.24 -11.92 6.36
CA LEU A 108 12.41 -13.34 6.05
C LEU A 108 12.14 -14.27 7.24
N PRO A 109 12.64 -13.98 8.48
CA PRO A 109 12.36 -14.80 9.64
C PRO A 109 10.89 -14.77 10.11
N LEU A 110 10.11 -13.81 9.63
CA LEU A 110 8.69 -13.66 9.95
C LEU A 110 7.78 -14.47 9.01
N GLU A 111 8.35 -15.07 7.96
CA GLU A 111 7.62 -15.79 6.90
C GLU A 111 6.59 -14.89 6.17
N ILE A 112 6.88 -13.60 6.01
CA ILE A 112 6.05 -12.62 5.32
C ILE A 112 6.59 -12.37 3.92
N THR A 113 5.72 -12.34 2.93
CA THR A 113 6.08 -11.98 1.55
C THR A 113 5.82 -10.48 1.31
N LEU A 114 6.84 -9.77 0.82
CA LEU A 114 6.72 -8.38 0.36
C LEU A 114 6.63 -8.34 -1.15
N ASN A 115 5.64 -7.62 -1.68
CA ASN A 115 5.47 -7.37 -3.12
C ASN A 115 5.69 -5.89 -3.41
N LEU A 116 6.74 -5.53 -4.15
CA LEU A 116 6.96 -4.15 -4.58
C LEU A 116 6.19 -3.88 -5.88
N ILE A 117 5.18 -3.01 -5.80
CA ILE A 117 4.31 -2.64 -6.91
C ILE A 117 4.68 -1.24 -7.39
N LEU A 118 5.18 -1.15 -8.62
CA LEU A 118 5.59 0.10 -9.25
C LEU A 118 4.42 0.73 -10.00
N VAL A 119 3.93 1.85 -9.50
CA VAL A 119 2.85 2.61 -10.13
C VAL A 119 3.44 3.80 -10.87
N ASN A 120 3.29 3.85 -12.18
CA ASN A 120 3.74 4.92 -13.03
C ASN A 120 2.55 5.80 -13.42
N VAL A 121 2.63 7.09 -13.12
CA VAL A 121 1.57 8.07 -13.43
C VAL A 121 2.09 9.08 -14.43
N THR A 122 1.45 9.18 -15.59
CA THR A 122 1.79 10.17 -16.61
C THR A 122 1.33 11.57 -16.20
N LYS A 123 1.92 12.59 -16.81
CA LYS A 123 1.46 13.99 -16.61
C LYS A 123 0.01 14.20 -17.06
N ALA A 124 -0.41 13.49 -18.12
CA ALA A 124 -1.78 13.59 -18.62
C ALA A 124 -2.78 12.99 -17.62
N GLU A 125 -2.51 11.78 -17.10
CA GLU A 125 -3.32 11.14 -16.07
C GLU A 125 -3.41 12.00 -14.80
N LEU A 126 -2.28 12.53 -14.34
CA LEU A 126 -2.27 13.41 -13.16
C LEU A 126 -3.15 14.64 -13.35
N LYS A 127 -3.08 15.27 -14.53
CA LYS A 127 -3.91 16.44 -14.86
C LYS A 127 -5.39 16.08 -14.91
N ASP A 128 -5.73 14.97 -15.59
CA ASP A 128 -7.10 14.50 -15.69
C ASP A 128 -7.71 14.18 -14.31
N TRP A 129 -6.98 13.44 -13.47
CA TRP A 129 -7.43 13.14 -12.11
C TRP A 129 -7.59 14.39 -11.25
N ARG A 130 -6.66 15.34 -11.37
CA ARG A 130 -6.77 16.61 -10.65
C ARG A 130 -8.05 17.34 -11.01
N GLU A 131 -8.37 17.45 -12.29
CA GLU A 131 -9.55 18.18 -12.76
C GLU A 131 -10.85 17.44 -12.53
N SER A 132 -10.87 16.10 -12.72
CA SER A 132 -12.09 15.30 -12.70
C SER A 132 -12.47 14.74 -11.33
N GLN A 133 -11.49 14.56 -10.41
CA GLN A 133 -11.72 13.86 -9.14
C GLN A 133 -11.31 14.66 -7.91
N ILE A 134 -10.23 15.44 -8.00
CA ILE A 134 -9.64 16.07 -6.80
C ILE A 134 -10.17 17.49 -6.62
N LYS A 135 -10.31 18.25 -7.71
CA LYS A 135 -10.70 19.66 -7.64
C LYS A 135 -12.01 19.89 -6.89
N ASP A 136 -13.00 19.05 -7.13
CA ASP A 136 -14.32 19.15 -6.49
C ASP A 136 -14.33 18.70 -5.02
N LEU A 137 -13.28 18.00 -4.56
CA LEU A 137 -13.12 17.60 -3.16
C LEU A 137 -12.43 18.66 -2.31
N LEU A 138 -11.79 19.65 -2.94
CA LEU A 138 -11.10 20.74 -2.24
C LEU A 138 -12.07 21.88 -2.02
N TRP A 139 -12.49 22.08 -0.78
CA TRP A 139 -13.37 23.19 -0.38
C TRP A 139 -12.76 23.99 0.77
N PRO A 140 -12.79 25.34 0.69
CA PRO A 140 -13.16 26.19 -0.45
C PRO A 140 -12.09 26.25 -1.53
N LEU A 141 -12.50 26.37 -2.80
CA LEU A 141 -11.62 26.47 -3.99
C LEU A 141 -10.84 27.78 -4.08
N ASP A 142 -11.18 28.79 -3.28
CA ASP A 142 -10.52 30.10 -3.22
C ASP A 142 -9.19 30.03 -2.45
N THR A 143 -8.26 29.25 -2.93
CA THR A 143 -6.87 29.42 -2.52
C THR A 143 -6.17 30.34 -3.49
N VAL A 144 -5.52 31.37 -2.97
CA VAL A 144 -4.73 32.41 -3.64
C VAL A 144 -3.63 31.89 -4.61
N LEU A 145 -3.64 30.63 -4.93
CA LEU A 145 -2.65 29.94 -5.78
C LEU A 145 -3.10 29.78 -7.24
N ASP A 146 -4.31 30.19 -7.61
CA ASP A 146 -4.84 29.99 -8.97
C ASP A 146 -4.47 31.14 -9.94
N ASP A 147 -3.80 32.20 -9.46
CA ASP A 147 -3.44 33.38 -10.25
C ASP A 147 -1.94 33.55 -10.53
N ARG A 148 -1.17 32.42 -10.64
CA ARG A 148 0.24 32.50 -11.06
C ARG A 148 0.61 31.49 -12.11
#